data_52329e7fc540a84ccee4f3c9b2562129
#
_entry.id   52329e7fc540a84ccee4f3c9b2562129
#
_cell.length_a   1.000
_cell.length_b   1.000
_cell.length_c   1.000
_cell.angle_alpha   90.00
_cell.angle_beta   90.00
_cell.angle_gamma   90.00
#
_symmetry.space_group_name_H-M   'P 1'
#
loop_
_entity.id
_entity.type
_entity.pdbx_description
1 polymer ?
#
loop_
_entity_poly.entity_id
_entity_poly.type
_entity_poly.pdbx_seq_one_letter_code
_entity_poly.pdbx_strand_id
1 'polypeptide(L)'
;MKKFSDFLSEAAKSRASDEAQKRGLEHVGYGYYGLADGTVTHRSLNGKLVELSKDQQAAKNGQPPAQESEPQSTEGEGEGGKGAVSITFGRFNPPTIGHQKLIDRVAQSAKGGEYKVYPSRSQDPKKNPIDPETKVHYMRQMYPDHAHAITNNEEYKTIFDVLKGLYSEGYSEVNIVVGGDRVAEFDNLANKYNGKLYEFEEINVVSAGDRDPDSDGVDGMSASKMRKAAADNDFA
;
A
#
# COMPACT_ATOMS: atom_id res chain seq x y z
N MET A 1 -14.10 4.33 -27.93
CA MET A 1 -13.47 4.97 -26.77
C MET A 1 -13.31 3.89 -25.71
N LYS A 2 -12.08 3.48 -25.38
CA LYS A 2 -11.84 2.56 -24.24
C LYS A 2 -12.21 3.32 -22.96
N LYS A 3 -12.97 2.69 -22.09
CA LYS A 3 -13.32 3.27 -20.79
C LYS A 3 -12.10 3.21 -19.87
N PHE A 4 -11.99 4.11 -18.90
CA PHE A 4 -10.90 4.11 -17.90
C PHE A 4 -10.76 2.74 -17.19
N SER A 5 -11.90 2.02 -17.01
CA SER A 5 -11.93 0.64 -16.54
C SER A 5 -11.15 -0.34 -17.44
N ASP A 6 -11.14 -0.11 -18.75
CA ASP A 6 -10.47 -1.00 -19.71
C ASP A 6 -8.94 -0.79 -19.65
N PHE A 7 -8.52 0.46 -19.38
CA PHE A 7 -7.11 0.80 -19.16
C PHE A 7 -6.56 0.20 -17.86
N LEU A 8 -7.39 0.16 -16.81
CA LEU A 8 -7.02 -0.48 -15.54
C LEU A 8 -6.87 -2.00 -15.68
N SER A 9 -7.66 -2.64 -16.55
CA SER A 9 -7.58 -4.08 -16.77
C SER A 9 -6.36 -4.52 -17.57
N GLU A 10 -5.79 -3.66 -18.40
CA GLU A 10 -4.57 -3.91 -19.17
C GLU A 10 -3.28 -3.73 -18.34
N ALA A 11 -3.30 -2.81 -17.36
CA ALA A 11 -2.11 -2.47 -16.55
C ALA A 11 -1.80 -3.46 -15.41
N ALA A 12 -2.71 -4.37 -15.07
CA ALA A 12 -2.67 -5.15 -13.83
C ALA A 12 -2.51 -6.66 -14.01
N LYS A 13 -1.78 -7.13 -15.02
CA LYS A 13 -1.33 -8.54 -15.01
C LYS A 13 -0.08 -8.67 -14.16
N SER A 14 -0.26 -8.90 -12.88
CA SER A 14 0.82 -9.26 -11.98
C SER A 14 1.27 -10.71 -12.23
N ARG A 15 2.52 -11.05 -11.88
CA ARG A 15 3.00 -12.44 -11.93
C ARG A 15 2.12 -13.39 -11.12
N ALA A 16 1.57 -12.90 -9.99
CA ALA A 16 0.63 -13.65 -9.17
C ALA A 16 -0.69 -13.91 -9.90
N SER A 17 -1.19 -12.95 -10.68
CA SER A 17 -2.39 -13.11 -11.50
C SER A 17 -2.21 -14.16 -12.59
N ASP A 18 -1.06 -14.14 -13.29
CA ASP A 18 -0.75 -15.14 -14.31
C ASP A 18 -0.61 -16.54 -13.71
N GLU A 19 -0.01 -16.65 -12.54
CA GLU A 19 0.14 -17.91 -11.81
C GLU A 19 -1.20 -18.44 -11.29
N ALA A 20 -2.05 -17.56 -10.76
CA ALA A 20 -3.41 -17.90 -10.34
C ALA A 20 -4.24 -18.42 -11.50
N GLN A 21 -4.20 -17.75 -12.65
CA GLN A 21 -4.89 -18.19 -13.85
C GLN A 21 -4.44 -19.59 -14.32
N LYS A 22 -3.13 -19.88 -14.27
CA LYS A 22 -2.59 -21.21 -14.58
C LYS A 22 -3.08 -22.29 -13.61
N ARG A 23 -3.38 -21.93 -12.38
CA ARG A 23 -3.91 -22.82 -11.33
C ARG A 23 -5.44 -22.90 -11.32
N GLY A 24 -6.12 -22.21 -12.24
CA GLY A 24 -7.59 -22.17 -12.29
C GLY A 24 -8.20 -21.38 -11.14
N LEU A 25 -7.46 -20.44 -10.57
CA LEU A 25 -7.94 -19.56 -9.50
C LEU A 25 -8.43 -18.24 -10.09
N GLU A 26 -9.56 -17.76 -9.56
CA GLU A 26 -10.15 -16.49 -9.93
C GLU A 26 -9.74 -15.38 -8.95
N HIS A 27 -9.66 -14.15 -9.43
CA HIS A 27 -9.37 -12.99 -8.57
C HIS A 27 -10.63 -12.62 -7.78
N VAL A 28 -10.59 -12.76 -6.47
CA VAL A 28 -11.73 -12.53 -5.57
C VAL A 28 -11.74 -11.09 -5.02
N GLY A 29 -10.75 -10.29 -5.35
CA GLY A 29 -10.59 -8.90 -4.91
C GLY A 29 -9.44 -8.71 -3.92
N TYR A 30 -8.92 -7.48 -3.85
CA TYR A 30 -7.88 -7.05 -2.88
C TYR A 30 -6.63 -7.94 -2.82
N GLY A 31 -6.20 -8.49 -3.98
CA GLY A 31 -5.02 -9.36 -4.05
C GLY A 31 -5.25 -10.79 -3.55
N TYR A 32 -6.50 -11.17 -3.32
CA TYR A 32 -6.89 -12.54 -2.99
C TYR A 32 -7.37 -13.31 -4.22
N TYR A 33 -7.08 -14.61 -4.24
CA TYR A 33 -7.45 -15.54 -5.29
C TYR A 33 -8.12 -16.76 -4.68
N GLY A 34 -9.09 -17.30 -5.39
CA GLY A 34 -9.91 -18.39 -4.89
C GLY A 34 -10.47 -19.28 -5.99
N LEU A 35 -11.28 -20.23 -5.59
CA LEU A 35 -12.00 -21.11 -6.48
C LEU A 35 -13.21 -20.38 -7.11
N ALA A 36 -13.79 -20.95 -8.16
CA ALA A 36 -14.95 -20.41 -8.86
C ALA A 36 -16.20 -20.28 -7.95
N ASP A 37 -16.24 -20.97 -6.82
CA ASP A 37 -17.30 -20.86 -5.81
C ASP A 37 -17.11 -19.65 -4.86
N GLY A 38 -16.06 -18.86 -5.06
CA GLY A 38 -15.72 -17.71 -4.22
C GLY A 38 -14.88 -18.05 -2.99
N THR A 39 -14.53 -19.32 -2.76
CA THR A 39 -13.70 -19.74 -1.64
C THR A 39 -12.27 -19.19 -1.80
N VAL A 40 -11.85 -18.31 -0.92
CA VAL A 40 -10.52 -17.69 -0.93
C VAL A 40 -9.48 -18.68 -0.42
N THR A 41 -8.48 -18.96 -1.23
CA THR A 41 -7.43 -19.94 -0.90
C THR A 41 -6.01 -19.37 -0.97
N HIS A 42 -5.80 -18.31 -1.73
CA HIS A 42 -4.48 -17.74 -1.98
C HIS A 42 -4.51 -16.21 -1.87
N ARG A 43 -3.35 -15.63 -1.65
CA ARG A 43 -3.13 -14.18 -1.77
C ARG A 43 -1.89 -13.88 -2.61
N SER A 44 -1.87 -12.71 -3.22
CA SER A 44 -0.65 -12.15 -3.76
C SER A 44 0.19 -11.55 -2.64
N LEU A 45 1.47 -11.89 -2.62
CA LEU A 45 2.46 -11.32 -1.71
C LEU A 45 3.75 -11.07 -2.49
N ASN A 46 4.15 -9.80 -2.62
CA ASN A 46 5.33 -9.40 -3.38
C ASN A 46 5.34 -9.94 -4.82
N GLY A 47 4.19 -9.89 -5.50
CA GLY A 47 4.02 -10.38 -6.87
C GLY A 47 4.06 -11.90 -7.01
N LYS A 48 4.06 -12.65 -5.91
CA LYS A 48 3.97 -14.12 -5.89
C LYS A 48 2.63 -14.57 -5.34
N LEU A 49 2.10 -15.63 -5.90
CA LEU A 49 0.91 -16.28 -5.38
C LEU A 49 1.30 -17.16 -4.17
N VAL A 50 0.72 -16.88 -3.01
CA VAL A 50 0.97 -17.60 -1.76
C VAL A 50 -0.31 -18.21 -1.26
N GLU A 51 -0.28 -19.49 -0.93
CA GLU A 51 -1.43 -20.17 -0.32
C GLU A 51 -1.65 -19.67 1.11
N LEU A 52 -2.91 -19.41 1.45
CA LEU A 52 -3.31 -19.03 2.79
C LEU A 52 -3.28 -20.24 3.72
N SER A 53 -2.87 -20.04 4.98
CA SER A 53 -3.06 -21.07 6.00
C SER A 53 -4.54 -21.38 6.21
N LYS A 54 -4.85 -22.55 6.77
CA LYS A 54 -6.24 -22.98 7.02
C LYS A 54 -7.02 -21.95 7.84
N ASP A 55 -6.39 -21.35 8.83
CA ASP A 55 -7.01 -20.32 9.68
C ASP A 55 -7.29 -19.02 8.92
N GLN A 56 -6.36 -18.62 8.05
CA GLN A 56 -6.53 -17.46 7.18
C GLN A 56 -7.62 -17.69 6.12
N GLN A 57 -7.73 -18.91 5.60
CA GLN A 57 -8.81 -19.29 4.68
C GLN A 57 -10.16 -19.28 5.40
N ALA A 58 -10.26 -19.86 6.61
CA ALA A 58 -11.47 -19.87 7.42
C ALA A 58 -11.94 -18.45 7.75
N ALA A 59 -11.03 -17.57 8.18
CA ALA A 59 -11.34 -16.18 8.48
C ALA A 59 -11.85 -15.40 7.24
N LYS A 60 -11.35 -15.71 6.05
CA LYS A 60 -11.76 -15.06 4.80
C LYS A 60 -13.06 -15.60 4.23
N ASN A 61 -13.36 -16.89 4.47
CA ASN A 61 -14.54 -17.57 3.95
C ASN A 61 -15.75 -17.54 4.92
N GLY A 62 -15.65 -16.76 6.01
CA GLY A 62 -16.75 -16.56 6.97
C GLY A 62 -17.08 -17.79 7.81
N GLN A 63 -16.24 -18.80 7.85
CA GLN A 63 -16.37 -19.89 8.80
C GLN A 63 -15.84 -19.43 10.17
N PRO A 64 -16.58 -19.71 11.27
CA PRO A 64 -16.02 -19.46 12.60
C PRO A 64 -14.73 -20.27 12.74
N PRO A 65 -13.66 -19.70 13.32
CA PRO A 65 -12.46 -20.45 13.57
C PRO A 65 -12.81 -21.70 14.36
N ALA A 66 -12.27 -22.85 13.94
CA ALA A 66 -12.35 -24.05 14.77
C ALA A 66 -11.84 -23.65 16.17
N GLN A 67 -12.64 -23.97 17.19
CA GLN A 67 -12.30 -23.71 18.59
C GLN A 67 -10.96 -24.42 18.92
N GLU A 68 -9.88 -23.79 18.58
CA GLU A 68 -8.64 -23.99 19.31
C GLU A 68 -8.62 -22.99 20.45
N SER A 69 -8.44 -23.52 21.65
CA SER A 69 -8.32 -22.83 22.91
C SER A 69 -7.72 -21.43 22.72
N GLU A 70 -8.44 -20.44 23.23
CA GLU A 70 -7.92 -19.10 23.42
C GLU A 70 -6.46 -19.21 23.90
N PRO A 71 -5.51 -18.56 23.24
CA PRO A 71 -4.27 -18.27 23.94
C PRO A 71 -4.72 -17.34 25.07
N GLN A 72 -4.73 -17.91 26.28
CA GLN A 72 -4.79 -17.14 27.50
C GLN A 72 -3.86 -15.94 27.28
N SER A 73 -4.44 -14.77 27.44
CA SER A 73 -3.69 -13.56 27.69
C SER A 73 -2.75 -13.86 28.87
N THR A 74 -1.60 -14.40 28.60
CA THR A 74 -0.47 -14.21 29.47
C THR A 74 -0.15 -12.73 29.33
N GLU A 75 -0.64 -11.95 30.27
CA GLU A 75 0.04 -10.76 30.74
C GLU A 75 1.45 -11.22 31.14
N GLY A 76 2.30 -11.31 30.16
CA GLY A 76 3.73 -11.41 30.26
C GLY A 76 4.25 -10.05 29.88
N GLU A 77 4.56 -9.25 30.88
CA GLU A 77 5.46 -8.12 30.76
C GLU A 77 6.74 -8.60 30.07
N GLY A 78 6.79 -8.41 28.77
CA GLY A 78 7.94 -8.55 27.91
C GLY A 78 7.96 -7.34 27.03
N GLU A 79 8.88 -6.42 27.30
CA GLU A 79 9.27 -5.29 26.46
C GLU A 79 9.77 -5.79 25.08
N GLY A 80 8.86 -6.21 24.23
CA GLY A 80 9.13 -6.60 22.86
C GLY A 80 8.21 -5.81 21.93
N GLY A 81 8.63 -4.63 21.49
CA GLY A 81 7.94 -3.87 20.46
C GLY A 81 7.73 -4.70 19.19
N LYS A 82 6.75 -4.35 18.35
CA LYS A 82 6.46 -5.02 17.06
C LYS A 82 7.63 -5.02 16.07
N GLY A 83 8.77 -4.41 16.42
CA GLY A 83 9.93 -4.25 15.54
C GLY A 83 9.70 -3.19 14.46
N ALA A 84 10.25 -3.43 13.26
CA ALA A 84 10.27 -2.46 12.19
C ALA A 84 9.02 -2.54 11.29
N VAL A 85 8.51 -1.38 10.85
CA VAL A 85 7.50 -1.26 9.80
C VAL A 85 8.01 -0.38 8.66
N SER A 86 7.71 -0.76 7.41
CA SER A 86 8.03 0.07 6.25
C SER A 86 6.78 0.78 5.74
N ILE A 87 6.88 2.09 5.51
CA ILE A 87 5.72 2.88 5.11
C ILE A 87 6.03 3.84 3.95
N THR A 88 4.97 4.27 3.28
CA THR A 88 4.99 5.49 2.48
C THR A 88 3.75 6.33 2.75
N PHE A 89 3.90 7.64 2.67
CA PHE A 89 2.81 8.61 2.78
C PHE A 89 2.83 9.54 1.56
N GLY A 90 1.73 9.59 0.82
CA GLY A 90 1.69 10.36 -0.42
C GLY A 90 0.30 10.74 -0.89
N ARG A 91 0.23 11.63 -1.89
CA ARG A 91 -1.05 12.11 -2.44
C ARG A 91 -1.77 11.08 -3.29
N PHE A 92 -1.06 10.34 -4.15
CA PHE A 92 -1.62 9.35 -5.07
C PHE A 92 -2.86 9.86 -5.84
N ASN A 93 -2.81 11.07 -6.37
CA ASN A 93 -4.00 11.73 -6.91
C ASN A 93 -3.75 12.32 -8.32
N PRO A 94 -4.04 11.55 -9.39
CA PRO A 94 -4.42 10.14 -9.39
C PRO A 94 -3.25 9.19 -9.09
N PRO A 95 -3.53 7.92 -8.76
CA PRO A 95 -2.50 6.89 -8.73
C PRO A 95 -1.92 6.66 -10.14
N THR A 96 -0.63 6.26 -10.24
CA THR A 96 0.10 6.07 -11.50
C THR A 96 1.05 4.89 -11.40
N ILE A 97 1.59 4.40 -12.52
CA ILE A 97 2.62 3.35 -12.55
C ILE A 97 3.86 3.74 -11.72
N GLY A 98 4.26 5.02 -11.75
CA GLY A 98 5.35 5.49 -10.89
C GLY A 98 5.07 5.34 -9.39
N HIS A 99 3.82 5.38 -8.97
CA HIS A 99 3.45 5.08 -7.58
C HIS A 99 3.53 3.58 -7.28
N GLN A 100 3.29 2.70 -8.25
CA GLN A 100 3.50 1.26 -8.06
C GLN A 100 4.97 0.96 -7.73
N LYS A 101 5.92 1.53 -8.47
CA LYS A 101 7.36 1.39 -8.20
C LYS A 101 7.71 1.83 -6.76
N LEU A 102 7.10 2.92 -6.29
CA LEU A 102 7.26 3.37 -4.90
C LEU A 102 6.72 2.32 -3.92
N ILE A 103 5.52 1.80 -4.13
CA ILE A 103 4.89 0.81 -3.24
C ILE A 103 5.68 -0.51 -3.25
N ASP A 104 6.16 -0.96 -4.43
CA ASP A 104 7.06 -2.11 -4.54
C ASP A 104 8.33 -1.92 -3.69
N ARG A 105 8.88 -0.72 -3.70
CA ARG A 105 10.06 -0.39 -2.89
C ARG A 105 9.75 -0.40 -1.39
N VAL A 106 8.55 0.03 -0.98
CA VAL A 106 8.08 -0.08 0.42
C VAL A 106 8.05 -1.54 0.85
N ALA A 107 7.42 -2.40 0.05
CA ALA A 107 7.33 -3.83 0.32
C ALA A 107 8.72 -4.50 0.39
N GLN A 108 9.64 -4.12 -0.51
CA GLN A 108 11.02 -4.60 -0.49
C GLN A 108 11.78 -4.16 0.76
N SER A 109 11.61 -2.89 1.21
CA SER A 109 12.29 -2.37 2.38
C SER A 109 11.83 -3.02 3.68
N ALA A 110 10.64 -3.61 3.70
CA ALA A 110 10.12 -4.37 4.83
C ALA A 110 10.81 -5.74 5.01
N LYS A 111 11.59 -6.22 4.02
CA LYS A 111 12.35 -7.49 4.08
C LYS A 111 11.52 -8.70 4.55
N GLY A 112 10.25 -8.72 4.17
CA GLY A 112 9.29 -9.75 4.60
C GLY A 112 8.49 -9.42 5.86
N GLY A 113 8.81 -8.31 6.54
CA GLY A 113 8.02 -7.75 7.63
C GLY A 113 6.80 -6.97 7.15
N GLU A 114 6.22 -6.20 8.06
CA GLU A 114 5.01 -5.42 7.79
C GLU A 114 5.31 -4.15 6.99
N TYR A 115 4.44 -3.84 6.03
CA TYR A 115 4.48 -2.56 5.34
C TYR A 115 3.07 -1.99 5.15
N LYS A 116 2.98 -0.65 5.13
CA LYS A 116 1.72 0.08 5.01
C LYS A 116 1.85 1.25 4.04
N VAL A 117 0.81 1.49 3.26
CA VAL A 117 0.71 2.61 2.31
C VAL A 117 -0.38 3.56 2.80
N TYR A 118 -0.03 4.81 3.02
CA TYR A 118 -0.91 5.84 3.56
C TYR A 118 -1.23 6.90 2.49
N PRO A 119 -2.35 6.79 1.79
CA PRO A 119 -2.82 7.85 0.91
C PRO A 119 -3.27 9.06 1.71
N SER A 120 -2.73 10.26 1.40
CA SER A 120 -3.15 11.48 2.08
C SER A 120 -4.64 11.75 1.87
N ARG A 121 -5.30 12.30 2.86
CA ARG A 121 -6.74 12.64 2.80
C ARG A 121 -7.01 14.07 2.33
N SER A 122 -5.96 14.78 1.88
CA SER A 122 -6.11 16.13 1.34
C SER A 122 -6.93 16.12 0.04
N GLN A 123 -7.88 17.06 -0.06
CA GLN A 123 -8.73 17.26 -1.22
C GLN A 123 -8.62 18.71 -1.69
N ASP A 124 -8.42 18.90 -2.99
CA ASP A 124 -8.29 20.22 -3.63
C ASP A 124 -8.67 20.07 -5.10
N PRO A 125 -9.53 20.93 -5.67
CA PRO A 125 -10.02 20.77 -7.05
C PRO A 125 -8.94 20.73 -8.11
N LYS A 126 -7.78 21.34 -7.89
CA LYS A 126 -6.68 21.40 -8.85
C LYS A 126 -5.60 20.34 -8.62
N LYS A 127 -5.20 20.14 -7.34
CA LYS A 127 -4.05 19.30 -7.01
C LYS A 127 -4.45 17.89 -6.54
N ASN A 128 -5.64 17.76 -5.93
CA ASN A 128 -6.15 16.51 -5.38
C ASN A 128 -7.66 16.37 -5.69
N PRO A 129 -8.05 16.28 -6.98
CA PRO A 129 -9.46 16.30 -7.39
C PRO A 129 -10.22 15.02 -7.01
N ILE A 130 -9.53 13.90 -6.85
CA ILE A 130 -10.16 12.63 -6.48
C ILE A 130 -10.30 12.59 -4.96
N ASP A 131 -11.50 12.33 -4.48
CA ASP A 131 -11.78 12.17 -3.05
C ASP A 131 -11.03 10.96 -2.44
N PRO A 132 -10.82 10.93 -1.11
CA PRO A 132 -10.01 9.90 -0.47
C PRO A 132 -10.52 8.47 -0.67
N GLU A 133 -11.84 8.25 -0.62
CA GLU A 133 -12.44 6.92 -0.73
C GLU A 133 -12.28 6.36 -2.16
N THR A 134 -12.66 7.16 -3.14
CA THR A 134 -12.50 6.83 -4.56
C THR A 134 -11.03 6.57 -4.90
N LYS A 135 -10.13 7.38 -4.35
CA LYS A 135 -8.69 7.21 -4.55
C LYS A 135 -8.19 5.87 -4.00
N VAL A 136 -8.53 5.54 -2.76
CA VAL A 136 -8.16 4.26 -2.16
C VAL A 136 -8.73 3.09 -2.95
N HIS A 137 -9.98 3.19 -3.39
CA HIS A 137 -10.60 2.19 -4.23
C HIS A 137 -9.79 1.95 -5.51
N TYR A 138 -9.45 3.00 -6.25
CA TYR A 138 -8.62 2.88 -7.46
C TYR A 138 -7.22 2.37 -7.16
N MET A 139 -6.58 2.81 -6.09
CA MET A 139 -5.27 2.30 -5.71
C MET A 139 -5.28 0.79 -5.46
N ARG A 140 -6.29 0.29 -4.77
CA ARG A 140 -6.43 -1.16 -4.50
C ARG A 140 -6.70 -1.97 -5.77
N GLN A 141 -7.39 -1.37 -6.75
CA GLN A 141 -7.58 -1.99 -8.06
C GLN A 141 -6.32 -1.96 -8.92
N MET A 142 -5.59 -0.84 -8.92
CA MET A 142 -4.37 -0.67 -9.71
C MET A 142 -3.19 -1.46 -9.16
N TYR A 143 -3.13 -1.65 -7.84
CA TYR A 143 -2.04 -2.33 -7.15
C TYR A 143 -2.57 -3.52 -6.34
N PRO A 144 -3.12 -4.55 -7.01
CA PRO A 144 -3.78 -5.65 -6.34
C PRO A 144 -2.87 -6.42 -5.38
N ASP A 145 -1.58 -6.54 -5.71
CA ASP A 145 -0.59 -7.20 -4.86
C ASP A 145 -0.36 -6.47 -3.52
N HIS A 146 -0.65 -5.16 -3.49
CA HIS A 146 -0.47 -4.29 -2.33
C HIS A 146 -1.79 -3.83 -1.71
N ALA A 147 -2.94 -4.30 -2.22
CA ALA A 147 -4.26 -3.83 -1.78
C ALA A 147 -4.47 -3.97 -0.26
N HIS A 148 -3.89 -5.01 0.34
CA HIS A 148 -3.96 -5.28 1.77
C HIS A 148 -3.19 -4.25 2.62
N ALA A 149 -2.15 -3.65 2.06
CA ALA A 149 -1.30 -2.67 2.74
C ALA A 149 -1.80 -1.22 2.57
N ILE A 150 -2.71 -0.96 1.62
CA ILE A 150 -3.26 0.38 1.36
C ILE A 150 -4.31 0.69 2.41
N THR A 151 -3.98 1.61 3.33
CA THR A 151 -4.83 2.00 4.44
C THR A 151 -5.93 2.97 4.00
N ASN A 152 -7.08 2.91 4.67
CA ASN A 152 -8.15 3.90 4.55
C ASN A 152 -8.60 4.32 5.95
N ASN A 153 -7.74 5.05 6.66
CA ASN A 153 -8.03 5.56 7.99
C ASN A 153 -8.21 7.07 7.96
N GLU A 154 -9.34 7.57 8.45
CA GLU A 154 -9.68 8.98 8.44
C GLU A 154 -8.86 9.84 9.42
N GLU A 155 -8.27 9.21 10.42
CA GLU A 155 -7.45 9.88 11.42
C GLU A 155 -6.07 10.24 10.89
N TYR A 156 -5.57 9.51 9.88
CA TYR A 156 -4.23 9.70 9.30
C TYR A 156 -4.21 10.78 8.21
N LYS A 157 -4.31 12.04 8.61
CA LYS A 157 -4.32 13.21 7.71
C LYS A 157 -2.92 13.67 7.32
N THR A 158 -1.96 13.51 8.21
CA THR A 158 -0.58 13.92 8.05
C THR A 158 0.38 12.77 8.33
N ILE A 159 1.64 12.91 7.90
CA ILE A 159 2.68 11.93 8.24
C ILE A 159 2.87 11.83 9.77
N PHE A 160 2.65 12.91 10.50
CA PHE A 160 2.77 12.90 11.97
C PHE A 160 1.67 12.07 12.63
N ASP A 161 0.45 12.09 12.10
CA ASP A 161 -0.64 11.25 12.60
C ASP A 161 -0.32 9.78 12.37
N VAL A 162 0.24 9.45 11.19
CA VAL A 162 0.71 8.10 10.88
C VAL A 162 1.81 7.65 11.85
N LEU A 163 2.85 8.48 12.06
CA LEU A 163 3.96 8.11 12.95
C LEU A 163 3.50 7.95 14.40
N LYS A 164 2.61 8.83 14.91
CA LYS A 164 2.00 8.67 16.23
C LYS A 164 1.20 7.38 16.34
N GLY A 165 0.40 7.06 15.31
CA GLY A 165 -0.37 5.82 15.27
C GLY A 165 0.52 4.59 15.31
N LEU A 166 1.56 4.54 14.50
CA LEU A 166 2.51 3.43 14.47
C LEU A 166 3.25 3.25 15.80
N TYR A 167 3.67 4.35 16.41
CA TYR A 167 4.28 4.31 17.74
C TYR A 167 3.31 3.76 18.80
N SER A 168 2.05 4.20 18.77
CA SER A 168 0.99 3.69 19.65
C SER A 168 0.64 2.22 19.39
N GLU A 169 0.86 1.73 18.15
CA GLU A 169 0.70 0.32 17.79
C GLU A 169 1.87 -0.56 18.28
N GLY A 170 2.93 0.05 18.83
CA GLY A 170 4.07 -0.64 19.44
C GLY A 170 5.23 -0.91 18.48
N TYR A 171 5.30 -0.26 17.31
CA TYR A 171 6.49 -0.35 16.47
C TYR A 171 7.64 0.44 17.09
N SER A 172 8.84 -0.19 17.14
CA SER A 172 10.06 0.45 17.63
C SER A 172 10.85 1.14 16.51
N GLU A 173 10.71 0.68 15.27
CA GLU A 173 11.44 1.21 14.12
C GLU A 173 10.49 1.52 12.96
N VAL A 174 10.80 2.56 12.19
CA VAL A 174 10.05 2.91 10.98
C VAL A 174 10.96 3.23 9.80
N ASN A 175 10.71 2.58 8.66
CA ASN A 175 11.35 2.89 7.38
C ASN A 175 10.36 3.67 6.51
N ILE A 176 10.62 4.94 6.28
CA ILE A 176 9.78 5.83 5.45
C ILE A 176 10.35 5.84 4.04
N VAL A 177 9.62 5.29 3.07
CA VAL A 177 10.06 5.23 1.67
C VAL A 177 9.40 6.35 0.89
N VAL A 178 10.21 7.18 0.23
CA VAL A 178 9.77 8.35 -0.55
C VAL A 178 10.55 8.46 -1.86
N GLY A 179 10.11 9.31 -2.77
CA GLY A 179 10.91 9.66 -3.96
C GLY A 179 12.22 10.32 -3.55
N GLY A 180 13.29 10.15 -4.35
CA GLY A 180 14.63 10.63 -4.02
C GLY A 180 14.68 12.12 -3.72
N ASP A 181 13.88 12.92 -4.44
CA ASP A 181 13.69 14.36 -4.26
C ASP A 181 13.14 14.78 -2.88
N ARG A 182 12.60 13.84 -2.11
CA ARG A 182 11.93 14.10 -0.83
C ARG A 182 12.64 13.52 0.40
N VAL A 183 13.70 12.76 0.20
CA VAL A 183 14.41 12.06 1.29
C VAL A 183 14.85 13.05 2.39
N ALA A 184 15.55 14.12 2.01
CA ALA A 184 16.04 15.10 2.98
C ALA A 184 14.90 15.84 3.72
N GLU A 185 13.79 16.12 3.05
CA GLU A 185 12.61 16.73 3.66
C GLU A 185 12.02 15.83 4.74
N PHE A 186 11.78 14.55 4.39
CA PHE A 186 11.16 13.60 5.31
C PHE A 186 12.07 13.21 6.46
N ASP A 187 13.37 13.06 6.19
CA ASP A 187 14.37 12.78 7.22
C ASP A 187 14.41 13.89 8.29
N ASN A 188 14.52 15.14 7.85
CA ASN A 188 14.48 16.27 8.76
C ASN A 188 13.16 16.36 9.54
N LEU A 189 12.02 16.15 8.87
CA LEU A 189 10.72 16.23 9.51
C LEU A 189 10.53 15.13 10.56
N ALA A 190 10.77 13.88 10.20
CA ALA A 190 10.52 12.75 11.08
C ALA A 190 11.43 12.78 12.30
N ASN A 191 12.74 12.98 12.10
CA ASN A 191 13.72 12.98 13.18
C ASN A 191 13.57 14.20 14.11
N LYS A 192 13.16 15.37 13.60
CA LYS A 192 12.94 16.58 14.41
C LYS A 192 11.89 16.38 15.51
N TYR A 193 10.91 15.52 15.27
CA TYR A 193 9.81 15.29 16.21
C TYR A 193 9.93 13.96 16.96
N ASN A 194 10.97 13.16 16.70
CA ASN A 194 11.33 12.01 17.51
C ASN A 194 11.74 12.49 18.92
N GLY A 195 11.26 11.82 19.95
CA GLY A 195 11.39 12.27 21.34
C GLY A 195 10.40 13.37 21.76
N LYS A 196 9.45 13.79 20.88
CA LYS A 196 8.43 14.83 21.16
C LYS A 196 7.01 14.38 20.89
N LEU A 197 6.74 13.80 19.72
CA LEU A 197 5.44 13.31 19.29
C LEU A 197 5.36 11.78 19.31
N TYR A 198 6.44 11.12 19.16
CA TYR A 198 6.69 9.68 19.19
C TYR A 198 8.13 9.45 19.61
N GLU A 199 8.50 8.21 19.92
CA GLU A 199 9.86 7.87 20.38
C GLU A 199 10.28 6.53 19.76
N PHE A 200 10.57 6.55 18.45
CA PHE A 200 11.12 5.38 17.76
C PHE A 200 12.61 5.23 18.08
N GLU A 201 13.07 3.99 18.21
CA GLU A 201 14.48 3.66 18.33
C GLU A 201 15.23 4.04 17.06
N GLU A 202 14.59 3.81 15.88
CA GLU A 202 15.19 4.14 14.60
C GLU A 202 14.12 4.65 13.60
N ILE A 203 14.44 5.75 12.92
CA ILE A 203 13.68 6.30 11.79
C ILE A 203 14.60 6.36 10.59
N ASN A 204 14.35 5.52 9.60
CA ASN A 204 15.10 5.49 8.36
C ASN A 204 14.26 6.09 7.22
N VAL A 205 14.83 7.00 6.45
CA VAL A 205 14.19 7.50 5.23
C VAL A 205 14.92 6.96 4.01
N VAL A 206 14.19 6.18 3.21
CA VAL A 206 14.74 5.39 2.10
C VAL A 206 14.24 5.95 0.78
N SER A 207 15.15 6.13 -0.18
CA SER A 207 14.79 6.51 -1.54
C SER A 207 14.14 5.35 -2.31
N ALA A 208 13.04 5.64 -2.99
CA ALA A 208 12.46 4.75 -4.00
C ALA A 208 13.08 4.94 -5.40
N GLY A 209 14.13 5.73 -5.49
CA GLY A 209 14.76 6.16 -6.73
C GLY A 209 14.26 7.53 -7.19
N ASP A 210 14.96 8.09 -8.16
CA ASP A 210 14.59 9.35 -8.77
C ASP A 210 13.50 9.14 -9.82
N ARG A 211 12.67 10.16 -9.99
CA ARG A 211 11.73 10.19 -11.11
C ARG A 211 12.48 10.67 -12.32
N ASP A 212 12.33 9.96 -13.42
CA ASP A 212 12.69 10.46 -14.73
C ASP A 212 11.46 11.15 -15.33
N PRO A 213 11.36 12.50 -15.24
CA PRO A 213 10.22 13.23 -15.79
C PRO A 213 10.22 13.25 -17.33
N ASP A 214 11.36 12.90 -17.94
CA ASP A 214 11.59 12.94 -19.37
C ASP A 214 11.47 11.54 -20.01
N SER A 215 11.22 10.49 -19.23
CA SER A 215 10.97 9.16 -19.79
C SER A 215 9.71 9.17 -20.68
N ASP A 216 9.85 8.55 -21.85
CA ASP A 216 8.76 8.43 -22.81
C ASP A 216 7.70 7.42 -22.37
N GLY A 217 6.45 7.66 -22.79
CA GLY A 217 5.35 6.74 -22.59
C GLY A 217 4.77 6.72 -21.17
N VAL A 218 4.30 5.55 -20.78
CA VAL A 218 3.52 5.36 -19.52
C VAL A 218 4.36 5.58 -18.28
N ASP A 219 5.65 5.28 -18.34
CA ASP A 219 6.60 5.46 -17.23
C ASP A 219 6.84 6.94 -16.89
N GLY A 220 6.82 7.82 -17.91
CA GLY A 220 6.92 9.28 -17.74
C GLY A 220 5.61 9.96 -17.34
N MET A 221 4.50 9.21 -17.23
CA MET A 221 3.19 9.77 -16.91
C MET A 221 3.05 10.07 -15.42
N SER A 222 3.31 11.32 -15.06
CA SER A 222 3.12 11.79 -13.67
C SER A 222 1.65 12.10 -13.39
N ALA A 223 1.26 12.08 -12.10
CA ALA A 223 -0.07 12.51 -11.69
C ALA A 223 -0.42 13.95 -12.13
N SER A 224 0.58 14.83 -12.26
CA SER A 224 0.39 16.19 -12.75
C SER A 224 0.11 16.22 -14.26
N LYS A 225 0.83 15.41 -15.05
CA LYS A 225 0.57 15.24 -16.50
C LYS A 225 -0.84 14.66 -16.70
N MET A 226 -1.25 13.64 -15.93
CA MET A 226 -2.59 13.06 -16.03
C MET A 226 -3.70 14.05 -15.70
N ARG A 227 -3.53 14.86 -14.63
CA ARG A 227 -4.52 15.91 -14.32
C ARG A 227 -4.61 16.97 -15.40
N LYS A 228 -3.49 17.34 -16.01
CA LYS A 228 -3.45 18.29 -17.13
C LYS A 228 -4.18 17.72 -18.34
N ALA A 229 -3.85 16.50 -18.76
CA ALA A 229 -4.51 15.83 -19.88
C ALA A 229 -6.03 15.72 -19.67
N ALA A 230 -6.46 15.36 -18.46
CA ALA A 230 -7.88 15.30 -18.12
C ALA A 230 -8.57 16.67 -18.20
N ALA A 231 -7.91 17.75 -17.76
CA ALA A 231 -8.44 19.10 -17.85
C ALA A 231 -8.53 19.62 -19.30
N ASP A 232 -7.59 19.20 -20.15
CA ASP A 232 -7.51 19.58 -21.56
C ASP A 232 -8.36 18.66 -22.46
N ASN A 233 -9.03 17.62 -21.89
CA ASN A 233 -9.71 16.53 -22.63
C ASN A 233 -8.79 15.80 -23.61
N ASP A 234 -7.50 15.75 -23.31
CA ASP A 234 -6.48 15.04 -24.08
C ASP A 234 -6.34 13.60 -23.55
N PHE A 235 -7.00 12.68 -24.26
CA PHE A 235 -7.02 11.24 -23.90
C PHE A 235 -6.34 10.37 -24.98
N ALA A 236 -5.47 10.95 -25.79
CA ALA A 236 -4.73 10.24 -26.84
C ALA A 236 -3.59 9.38 -26.29
#